data_38534ce1195fd4b2f94b753905d6cca8
#
_entry.id   38534ce1195fd4b2f94b753905d6cca8
#
_cell.length_a   1.000
_cell.length_b   1.000
_cell.length_c   1.000
_cell.angle_alpha   90.00
_cell.angle_beta   90.00
_cell.angle_gamma   90.00
#
_symmetry.space_group_name_H-M   'P 1'
#
loop_
_entity.id
_entity.type
_entity.pdbx_description
1 polymer ?
#
loop_
_entity_poly.entity_id
_entity_poly.type
_entity_poly.pdbx_seq_one_letter_code
_entity_poly.pdbx_strand_id
1 'polypeptide(L)'
;MQAGFKADQVQVVGRFSDFARISDEADRKEHVFHFCPECGSQVFYTEPTEPDLIVVSVGSFADPSFPPPTESGYDSRRHHWVELPDSIQSRSALWEPVRPLYEAGKYAEAADRGRELIEANPDQAYLYFNVACCGSLAGRTADAVEHLRQAIDRWEGCREMAKEDSDFDPIRDEPAFEELIGATAP
;
A
#
# COMPACT_ATOMS: atom_id res chain seq x y z
N MET A 1 -6.10 -14.39 -3.57
CA MET A 1 -6.84 -13.13 -3.47
C MET A 1 -7.16 -12.83 -2.01
N GLN A 2 -7.08 -11.58 -1.61
CA GLN A 2 -7.30 -11.11 -0.24
C GLN A 2 -8.24 -9.91 -0.28
N ALA A 3 -9.00 -9.69 0.79
CA ALA A 3 -9.89 -8.54 0.96
C ALA A 3 -9.68 -7.95 2.36
N GLY A 4 -9.41 -6.65 2.41
CA GLY A 4 -9.27 -5.89 3.66
C GLY A 4 -10.61 -5.40 4.17
N PHE A 5 -10.82 -5.49 5.47
CA PHE A 5 -12.02 -5.00 6.17
C PHE A 5 -11.59 -4.24 7.42
N LYS A 6 -12.39 -3.25 7.82
CA LYS A 6 -12.22 -2.64 9.13
C LYS A 6 -12.54 -3.66 10.22
N ALA A 7 -11.76 -3.66 11.30
CA ALA A 7 -11.91 -4.65 12.37
C ALA A 7 -13.31 -4.64 13.01
N ASP A 8 -13.97 -3.49 13.09
CA ASP A 8 -15.34 -3.34 13.59
C ASP A 8 -16.41 -3.96 12.67
N GLN A 9 -16.06 -4.27 11.42
CA GLN A 9 -16.94 -4.94 10.45
C GLN A 9 -16.77 -6.46 10.46
N VAL A 10 -15.79 -6.99 11.20
CA VAL A 10 -15.46 -8.42 11.20
C VAL A 10 -15.71 -9.04 12.56
N GLN A 11 -16.52 -10.09 12.59
CA GLN A 11 -16.69 -10.93 13.77
C GLN A 11 -15.98 -12.27 13.57
N VAL A 12 -14.96 -12.53 14.39
CA VAL A 12 -14.25 -13.81 14.38
C VAL A 12 -14.88 -14.74 15.41
N VAL A 13 -15.34 -15.92 14.97
CA VAL A 13 -15.97 -16.93 15.84
C VAL A 13 -15.32 -18.28 15.58
N GLY A 14 -15.02 -18.99 16.66
CA GLY A 14 -14.44 -20.34 16.58
C GLY A 14 -12.98 -20.40 17.01
N ARG A 15 -12.36 -21.55 16.71
CA ARG A 15 -10.95 -21.81 17.03
C ARG A 15 -10.10 -21.58 15.80
N PHE A 16 -8.89 -21.06 16.01
CA PHE A 16 -7.86 -20.94 14.99
C PHE A 16 -6.48 -21.22 15.61
N SER A 17 -5.50 -21.50 14.78
CA SER A 17 -4.08 -21.56 15.15
C SER A 17 -3.35 -20.40 14.49
N ASP A 18 -2.35 -19.86 15.18
CA ASP A 18 -1.63 -18.66 14.79
C ASP A 18 -0.21 -18.97 14.34
N PHE A 19 0.26 -18.19 13.39
CA PHE A 19 1.65 -18.14 12.99
C PHE A 19 2.06 -16.69 12.74
N ALA A 20 3.00 -16.19 13.53
CA ALA A 20 3.56 -14.87 13.34
C ALA A 20 4.81 -14.94 12.43
N ARG A 21 4.89 -14.00 11.50
CA ARG A 21 6.02 -13.85 10.59
C ARG A 21 6.43 -12.39 10.50
N ILE A 22 7.71 -12.12 10.56
CA ILE A 22 8.27 -10.82 10.22
C ILE A 22 8.45 -10.77 8.69
N SER A 23 7.99 -9.68 8.07
CA SER A 23 8.20 -9.43 6.63
C SER A 23 9.69 -9.39 6.29
N ASP A 24 10.04 -9.85 5.11
CA ASP A 24 11.36 -9.68 4.49
C ASP A 24 11.50 -8.33 3.75
N GLU A 25 10.44 -7.54 3.70
CA GLU A 25 10.44 -6.17 3.22
C GLU A 25 11.21 -5.23 4.17
N ALA A 26 11.56 -4.05 3.69
CA ALA A 26 12.37 -3.09 4.45
C ALA A 26 11.70 -2.63 5.75
N ASP A 27 10.37 -2.52 5.76
CA ASP A 27 9.55 -2.15 6.91
C ASP A 27 9.50 -3.20 8.03
N ARG A 28 9.88 -4.45 7.70
CA ARG A 28 9.93 -5.59 8.65
C ARG A 28 8.65 -5.76 9.47
N LYS A 29 7.49 -5.44 8.90
CA LYS A 29 6.20 -5.58 9.58
C LYS A 29 5.94 -7.02 10.02
N GLU A 30 5.35 -7.16 11.20
CA GLU A 30 4.86 -8.45 11.68
C GLU A 30 3.47 -8.71 11.12
N HIS A 31 3.28 -9.91 10.58
CA HIS A 31 1.98 -10.41 10.14
C HIS A 31 1.62 -11.62 10.98
N VAL A 32 0.45 -11.62 11.57
CA VAL A 32 -0.08 -12.75 12.33
C VAL A 32 -1.14 -13.45 11.49
N PHE A 33 -0.79 -14.61 10.97
CA PHE A 33 -1.66 -15.43 10.13
C PHE A 33 -2.50 -16.37 10.99
N HIS A 34 -3.79 -16.45 10.69
CA HIS A 34 -4.77 -17.27 11.40
C HIS A 34 -5.28 -18.38 10.49
N PHE A 35 -5.16 -19.63 10.97
CA PHE A 35 -5.44 -20.83 10.18
C PHE A 35 -6.59 -21.63 10.83
N CYS A 36 -7.39 -22.28 9.98
CA CYS A 36 -8.33 -23.28 10.43
C CYS A 36 -7.56 -24.49 10.99
N PRO A 37 -7.79 -24.91 12.25
CA PRO A 37 -7.07 -26.04 12.83
C PRO A 37 -7.51 -27.41 12.27
N GLU A 38 -8.62 -27.46 11.55
CA GLU A 38 -9.15 -28.71 10.97
C GLU A 38 -8.57 -29.00 9.58
N CYS A 39 -8.39 -27.96 8.73
CA CYS A 39 -7.93 -28.15 7.36
C CYS A 39 -6.64 -27.40 6.99
N GLY A 40 -6.10 -26.59 7.92
CA GLY A 40 -4.88 -25.84 7.72
C GLY A 40 -5.00 -24.64 6.76
N SER A 41 -6.19 -24.31 6.26
CA SER A 41 -6.36 -23.14 5.39
C SER A 41 -6.13 -21.86 6.15
N GLN A 42 -5.36 -20.92 5.56
CA GLN A 42 -5.29 -19.56 6.05
C GLN A 42 -6.65 -18.88 5.83
N VAL A 43 -7.23 -18.36 6.90
CA VAL A 43 -8.54 -17.69 6.86
C VAL A 43 -8.38 -16.18 6.78
N PHE A 44 -7.59 -15.61 7.67
CA PHE A 44 -7.30 -14.18 7.68
C PHE A 44 -5.91 -13.92 8.26
N TYR A 45 -5.43 -12.68 8.16
CA TYR A 45 -4.28 -12.21 8.93
C TYR A 45 -4.53 -10.81 9.47
N THR A 46 -3.75 -10.45 10.48
CA THR A 46 -3.72 -9.15 11.13
C THR A 46 -2.29 -8.62 11.18
N GLU A 47 -2.17 -7.30 11.25
CA GLU A 47 -0.91 -6.62 11.46
C GLU A 47 -0.99 -5.87 12.80
N PRO A 48 -0.10 -6.14 13.79
CA PRO A 48 -0.13 -5.43 15.07
C PRO A 48 0.03 -3.92 14.96
N THR A 49 0.67 -3.44 13.89
CA THR A 49 0.85 -2.01 13.57
C THR A 49 -0.41 -1.39 12.94
N GLU A 50 -1.33 -2.20 12.43
CA GLU A 50 -2.60 -1.77 11.84
C GLU A 50 -3.79 -2.53 12.47
N PRO A 51 -4.07 -2.33 13.79
CA PRO A 51 -5.02 -3.15 14.53
C PRO A 51 -6.47 -3.01 14.02
N ASP A 52 -6.76 -1.94 13.31
CA ASP A 52 -8.08 -1.67 12.74
C ASP A 52 -8.31 -2.36 11.38
N LEU A 53 -7.32 -3.09 10.87
CA LEU A 53 -7.40 -3.83 9.61
C LEU A 53 -7.37 -5.34 9.83
N ILE A 54 -8.32 -6.04 9.23
CA ILE A 54 -8.32 -7.51 9.10
C ILE A 54 -8.32 -7.87 7.62
N VAL A 55 -7.37 -8.70 7.20
CA VAL A 55 -7.26 -9.11 5.80
C VAL A 55 -7.68 -10.57 5.66
N VAL A 56 -8.78 -10.80 4.97
CA VAL A 56 -9.40 -12.11 4.81
C VAL A 56 -8.97 -12.76 3.49
N SER A 57 -8.64 -14.04 3.52
CA SER A 57 -8.40 -14.85 2.33
C SER A 57 -9.73 -15.11 1.61
N VAL A 58 -9.90 -14.56 0.41
CA VAL A 58 -11.20 -14.62 -0.31
C VAL A 58 -11.65 -16.05 -0.61
N GLY A 59 -10.70 -16.98 -0.80
CA GLY A 59 -11.03 -18.40 -0.95
C GLY A 59 -11.73 -19.03 0.26
N SER A 60 -11.73 -18.35 1.43
CA SER A 60 -12.43 -18.80 2.63
C SER A 60 -13.91 -18.39 2.69
N PHE A 61 -14.37 -17.50 1.79
CA PHE A 61 -15.76 -17.04 1.77
C PHE A 61 -16.68 -18.08 1.15
N ALA A 62 -16.54 -19.12 0.75
CA ALA A 62 -17.50 -20.07 0.15
C ALA A 62 -18.62 -19.40 -0.70
N ASP A 63 -18.40 -18.17 -1.13
CA ASP A 63 -19.31 -17.35 -1.93
C ASP A 63 -18.67 -17.04 -3.30
N PRO A 64 -19.10 -17.71 -4.36
CA PRO A 64 -18.56 -17.50 -5.69
C PRO A 64 -18.95 -16.15 -6.29
N SER A 65 -19.89 -15.42 -5.69
CA SER A 65 -20.29 -14.07 -6.15
C SER A 65 -19.42 -12.95 -5.58
N PHE A 66 -18.42 -13.27 -4.73
CA PHE A 66 -17.50 -12.25 -4.21
C PHE A 66 -16.82 -11.52 -5.38
N PRO A 67 -16.77 -10.17 -5.34
CA PRO A 67 -16.23 -9.38 -6.45
C PRO A 67 -14.80 -9.79 -6.83
N PRO A 68 -14.43 -9.68 -8.11
CA PRO A 68 -13.05 -9.91 -8.53
C PRO A 68 -12.10 -8.87 -7.91
N PRO A 69 -10.79 -9.18 -7.80
CA PRO A 69 -9.81 -8.20 -7.34
C PRO A 69 -9.74 -7.02 -8.32
N THR A 70 -9.53 -5.84 -7.79
CA THR A 70 -9.33 -4.62 -8.58
C THR A 70 -7.86 -4.31 -8.80
N GLU A 71 -6.99 -4.83 -7.91
CA GLU A 71 -5.56 -4.55 -7.92
C GLU A 71 -4.72 -5.81 -7.72
N SER A 72 -3.52 -5.81 -8.27
CA SER A 72 -2.47 -6.79 -8.03
C SER A 72 -1.27 -6.11 -7.37
N GLY A 73 -0.77 -6.70 -6.28
CA GLY A 73 0.48 -6.33 -5.64
C GLY A 73 1.58 -7.35 -5.89
N TYR A 74 2.83 -6.96 -5.64
CA TYR A 74 4.02 -7.84 -5.78
C TYR A 74 4.20 -8.49 -7.15
N ASP A 75 3.83 -7.81 -8.23
CA ASP A 75 3.88 -8.37 -9.58
C ASP A 75 5.29 -8.73 -10.04
N SER A 76 6.32 -8.11 -9.49
CA SER A 76 7.71 -8.49 -9.69
C SER A 76 8.04 -9.92 -9.22
N ARG A 77 7.22 -10.46 -8.31
CA ARG A 77 7.32 -11.85 -7.80
C ARG A 77 6.32 -12.79 -8.47
N ARG A 78 5.51 -12.28 -9.41
CA ARG A 78 4.52 -13.07 -10.14
C ARG A 78 5.22 -14.05 -11.08
N HIS A 79 4.77 -15.30 -11.05
CA HIS A 79 5.25 -16.29 -12.01
C HIS A 79 4.84 -15.89 -13.43
N HIS A 80 5.73 -16.10 -14.39
CA HIS A 80 5.54 -15.71 -15.80
C HIS A 80 4.30 -16.31 -16.48
N TRP A 81 3.78 -17.41 -15.95
CA TRP A 81 2.60 -18.11 -16.46
C TRP A 81 1.28 -17.62 -15.84
N VAL A 82 1.34 -16.71 -14.88
CA VAL A 82 0.14 -16.09 -14.28
C VAL A 82 -0.25 -14.88 -15.10
N GLU A 83 -1.38 -14.97 -15.79
CA GLU A 83 -1.97 -13.85 -16.51
C GLU A 83 -3.01 -13.15 -15.63
N LEU A 84 -2.99 -11.84 -15.63
CA LEU A 84 -4.00 -11.01 -14.95
C LEU A 84 -5.00 -10.52 -16.01
N PRO A 85 -6.32 -10.55 -15.71
CA PRO A 85 -7.29 -9.84 -16.53
C PRO A 85 -6.95 -8.35 -16.69
N ASP A 86 -7.27 -7.77 -17.84
CA ASP A 86 -7.03 -6.33 -18.13
C ASP A 86 -7.73 -5.40 -17.14
N SER A 87 -8.77 -5.88 -16.44
CA SER A 87 -9.48 -5.14 -15.41
C SER A 87 -8.73 -5.03 -14.08
N ILE A 88 -7.65 -5.80 -13.90
CA ILE A 88 -6.85 -5.78 -12.67
C ILE A 88 -5.65 -4.88 -12.86
N GLN A 89 -5.59 -3.80 -12.10
CA GLN A 89 -4.46 -2.88 -12.15
C GLN A 89 -3.28 -3.44 -11.36
N SER A 90 -2.09 -3.38 -11.96
CA SER A 90 -0.84 -3.71 -11.28
C SER A 90 -0.25 -2.44 -10.66
N ARG A 91 -0.20 -2.38 -9.32
CA ARG A 91 0.43 -1.25 -8.61
C ARG A 91 1.88 -1.03 -9.01
N SER A 92 2.64 -2.11 -9.15
CA SER A 92 4.05 -2.03 -9.53
C SER A 92 4.23 -1.67 -11.00
N ALA A 93 3.38 -2.16 -11.90
CA ALA A 93 3.48 -1.89 -13.33
C ALA A 93 3.30 -0.40 -13.66
N LEU A 94 2.44 0.30 -12.92
CA LEU A 94 2.24 1.73 -13.13
C LEU A 94 3.50 2.55 -12.83
N TRP A 95 4.33 2.13 -11.87
CA TRP A 95 5.56 2.83 -11.49
C TRP A 95 6.80 2.35 -12.25
N GLU A 96 6.75 1.18 -12.91
CA GLU A 96 7.89 0.62 -13.66
C GLU A 96 8.57 1.62 -14.62
N PRO A 97 7.83 2.49 -15.36
CA PRO A 97 8.47 3.47 -16.23
C PRO A 97 9.30 4.54 -15.51
N VAL A 98 9.09 4.71 -14.21
CA VAL A 98 9.74 5.73 -13.36
C VAL A 98 10.81 5.11 -12.47
N ARG A 99 10.66 3.85 -12.07
CA ARG A 99 11.58 3.14 -11.18
C ARG A 99 13.06 3.30 -11.53
N PRO A 100 13.51 3.17 -12.79
CA PRO A 100 14.93 3.33 -13.11
C PRO A 100 15.47 4.74 -12.82
N LEU A 101 14.63 5.78 -12.93
CA LEU A 101 15.01 7.15 -12.57
C LEU A 101 15.17 7.29 -11.05
N TYR A 102 14.23 6.74 -10.29
CA TYR A 102 14.30 6.72 -8.83
C TYR A 102 15.54 5.98 -8.33
N GLU A 103 15.79 4.76 -8.81
CA GLU A 103 16.95 3.94 -8.44
C GLU A 103 18.30 4.59 -8.85
N ALA A 104 18.31 5.41 -9.89
CA ALA A 104 19.46 6.18 -10.31
C ALA A 104 19.67 7.50 -9.52
N GLY A 105 18.81 7.79 -8.52
CA GLY A 105 18.86 9.03 -7.75
C GLY A 105 18.40 10.27 -8.51
N LYS A 106 17.78 10.11 -9.68
CA LYS A 106 17.25 11.19 -10.53
C LYS A 106 15.85 11.60 -10.09
N TYR A 107 15.72 11.96 -8.83
CA TYR A 107 14.41 12.16 -8.18
C TYR A 107 13.57 13.26 -8.83
N ALA A 108 14.18 14.35 -9.29
CA ALA A 108 13.47 15.42 -9.98
C ALA A 108 12.84 14.94 -11.30
N GLU A 109 13.60 14.17 -12.11
CA GLU A 109 13.10 13.58 -13.36
C GLU A 109 12.02 12.52 -13.05
N ALA A 110 12.22 11.73 -11.99
CA ALA A 110 11.26 10.73 -11.54
C ALA A 110 9.91 11.37 -11.12
N ALA A 111 9.96 12.48 -10.35
CA ALA A 111 8.76 13.22 -9.98
C ALA A 111 8.03 13.79 -11.20
N ASP A 112 8.76 14.35 -12.17
CA ASP A 112 8.18 14.91 -13.39
C ASP A 112 7.50 13.81 -14.22
N ARG A 113 8.15 12.66 -14.40
CA ARG A 113 7.60 11.52 -15.11
C ARG A 113 6.42 10.89 -14.38
N GLY A 114 6.48 10.83 -13.04
CA GLY A 114 5.39 10.33 -12.21
C GLY A 114 4.11 11.18 -12.35
N ARG A 115 4.24 12.50 -12.48
CA ARG A 115 3.09 13.40 -12.73
C ARG A 115 2.37 13.07 -14.05
N GLU A 116 3.11 12.74 -15.11
CA GLU A 116 2.48 12.30 -16.36
C GLU A 116 1.66 11.00 -16.17
N LEU A 117 2.12 10.09 -15.31
CA LEU A 117 1.37 8.88 -14.98
C LEU A 117 0.11 9.17 -14.16
N ILE A 118 0.15 10.17 -13.27
CA ILE A 118 -1.01 10.62 -12.49
C ILE A 118 -2.10 11.15 -13.42
N GLU A 119 -1.75 11.93 -14.46
CA GLU A 119 -2.72 12.44 -15.43
C GLU A 119 -3.49 11.31 -16.12
N ALA A 120 -2.82 10.20 -16.40
CA ALA A 120 -3.45 9.03 -17.03
C ALA A 120 -4.19 8.13 -16.02
N ASN A 121 -3.87 8.23 -14.71
CA ASN A 121 -4.38 7.36 -13.66
C ASN A 121 -4.73 8.17 -12.40
N PRO A 122 -5.69 9.11 -12.45
CA PRO A 122 -5.92 10.11 -11.39
C PRO A 122 -6.44 9.54 -10.07
N ASP A 123 -6.95 8.33 -10.06
CA ASP A 123 -7.52 7.69 -8.86
C ASP A 123 -6.51 6.85 -8.08
N GLN A 124 -5.26 6.73 -8.57
CA GLN A 124 -4.24 5.85 -8.00
C GLN A 124 -3.45 6.54 -6.88
N ALA A 125 -3.88 6.42 -5.63
CA ALA A 125 -3.21 6.98 -4.45
C ALA A 125 -1.70 6.72 -4.43
N TYR A 126 -1.29 5.52 -4.83
CA TYR A 126 0.10 5.09 -4.80
C TYR A 126 1.01 5.87 -5.76
N LEU A 127 0.48 6.36 -6.89
CA LEU A 127 1.25 7.23 -7.79
C LEU A 127 1.53 8.57 -7.16
N TYR A 128 0.53 9.16 -6.50
CA TYR A 128 0.70 10.43 -5.77
C TYR A 128 1.71 10.29 -4.64
N PHE A 129 1.64 9.18 -3.90
CA PHE A 129 2.60 8.88 -2.84
C PHE A 129 4.02 8.79 -3.37
N ASN A 130 4.26 8.01 -4.42
CA ASN A 130 5.60 7.85 -5.02
C ASN A 130 6.13 9.17 -5.61
N VAL A 131 5.25 10.00 -6.20
CA VAL A 131 5.64 11.34 -6.67
C VAL A 131 6.00 12.25 -5.50
N ALA A 132 5.29 12.14 -4.37
CA ALA A 132 5.62 12.86 -3.14
C ALA A 132 7.00 12.44 -2.60
N CYS A 133 7.30 11.14 -2.54
CA CYS A 133 8.63 10.62 -2.19
C CYS A 133 9.72 11.24 -3.08
N CYS A 134 9.54 11.16 -4.39
CA CYS A 134 10.49 11.76 -5.34
C CYS A 134 10.61 13.28 -5.17
N GLY A 135 9.51 13.96 -4.89
CA GLY A 135 9.49 15.41 -4.61
C GLY A 135 10.30 15.77 -3.37
N SER A 136 10.12 15.02 -2.28
CA SER A 136 10.88 15.17 -1.04
C SER A 136 12.38 15.01 -1.29
N LEU A 137 12.79 13.90 -1.89
CA LEU A 137 14.19 13.59 -2.21
C LEU A 137 14.82 14.59 -3.20
N ALA A 138 14.00 15.23 -4.03
CA ALA A 138 14.43 16.27 -4.97
C ALA A 138 14.48 17.68 -4.33
N GLY A 139 14.12 17.83 -3.05
CA GLY A 139 14.05 19.13 -2.38
C GLY A 139 12.86 20.00 -2.82
N ARG A 140 11.84 19.42 -3.44
CA ARG A 140 10.62 20.11 -3.87
C ARG A 140 9.54 19.99 -2.80
N THR A 141 9.81 20.55 -1.61
CA THR A 141 8.99 20.37 -0.39
C THR A 141 7.50 20.64 -0.62
N ALA A 142 7.17 21.80 -1.22
CA ALA A 142 5.76 22.18 -1.43
C ALA A 142 5.03 21.18 -2.35
N ASP A 143 5.68 20.73 -3.43
CA ASP A 143 5.13 19.75 -4.35
C ASP A 143 4.95 18.39 -3.66
N ALA A 144 5.93 17.99 -2.83
CA ALA A 144 5.88 16.73 -2.09
C ALA A 144 4.70 16.70 -1.11
N VAL A 145 4.52 17.74 -0.32
CA VAL A 145 3.40 17.86 0.64
C VAL A 145 2.06 17.86 -0.09
N GLU A 146 1.96 18.57 -1.22
CA GLU A 146 0.73 18.61 -2.01
C GLU A 146 0.36 17.24 -2.58
N HIS A 147 1.32 16.50 -3.16
CA HIS A 147 1.07 15.15 -3.68
C HIS A 147 0.78 14.16 -2.56
N LEU A 148 1.45 14.28 -1.41
CA LEU A 148 1.16 13.43 -0.25
C LEU A 148 -0.27 13.66 0.26
N ARG A 149 -0.73 14.92 0.33
CA ARG A 149 -2.11 15.23 0.70
C ARG A 149 -3.10 14.58 -0.27
N GLN A 150 -2.85 14.70 -1.57
CA GLN A 150 -3.69 14.06 -2.59
C GLN A 150 -3.66 12.52 -2.51
N ALA A 151 -2.56 11.92 -2.10
CA ALA A 151 -2.46 10.49 -1.83
C ALA A 151 -3.35 10.09 -0.64
N ILE A 152 -3.25 10.84 0.47
CA ILE A 152 -4.03 10.62 1.69
C ILE A 152 -5.54 10.78 1.44
N ASP A 153 -5.94 11.81 0.68
CA ASP A 153 -7.35 12.03 0.30
C ASP A 153 -7.95 10.83 -0.44
N ARG A 154 -7.13 10.07 -1.17
CA ARG A 154 -7.54 8.87 -1.91
C ARG A 154 -7.45 7.60 -1.08
N TRP A 155 -6.45 7.53 -0.23
CA TRP A 155 -6.24 6.40 0.67
C TRP A 155 -5.53 6.86 1.95
N GLU A 156 -6.27 6.86 3.07
CA GLU A 156 -5.78 7.32 4.37
C GLU A 156 -4.51 6.57 4.83
N GLY A 157 -4.33 5.31 4.43
CA GLY A 157 -3.11 4.53 4.74
C GLY A 157 -1.81 5.18 4.30
N CYS A 158 -1.84 6.08 3.31
CA CYS A 158 -0.67 6.86 2.90
C CYS A 158 -0.10 7.74 4.01
N ARG A 159 -0.94 8.17 4.98
CA ARG A 159 -0.51 8.97 6.13
C ARG A 159 0.44 8.18 7.03
N GLU A 160 0.06 6.95 7.38
CA GLU A 160 0.90 6.11 8.23
C GLU A 160 2.17 5.67 7.49
N MET A 161 2.05 5.35 6.20
CA MET A 161 3.22 5.06 5.37
C MET A 161 4.23 6.21 5.39
N ALA A 162 3.77 7.46 5.23
CA ALA A 162 4.66 8.63 5.19
C ALA A 162 5.40 8.88 6.51
N LYS A 163 4.84 8.46 7.64
CA LYS A 163 5.52 8.58 8.95
C LYS A 163 6.77 7.73 9.03
N GLU A 164 6.75 6.56 8.41
CA GLU A 164 7.81 5.54 8.49
C GLU A 164 8.75 5.56 7.28
N ASP A 165 8.36 6.19 6.18
CA ASP A 165 9.13 6.20 4.94
C ASP A 165 10.28 7.20 5.01
N SER A 166 11.51 6.71 4.83
CA SER A 166 12.74 7.52 4.85
C SER A 166 12.85 8.50 3.69
N ASP A 167 12.07 8.34 2.63
CA ASP A 167 12.06 9.27 1.50
C ASP A 167 11.54 10.67 1.93
N PHE A 168 10.81 10.73 3.04
CA PHE A 168 10.33 11.99 3.61
C PHE A 168 11.28 12.60 4.65
N ASP A 169 12.40 11.96 4.99
CA ASP A 169 13.36 12.52 5.94
C ASP A 169 13.83 13.94 5.59
N PRO A 170 14.04 14.30 4.29
CA PRO A 170 14.41 15.66 3.92
C PRO A 170 13.39 16.75 4.29
N ILE A 171 12.12 16.39 4.45
CA ILE A 171 11.03 17.33 4.75
C ILE A 171 10.30 17.01 6.07
N ARG A 172 10.84 16.10 6.87
CA ARG A 172 10.19 15.60 8.08
C ARG A 172 9.91 16.70 9.10
N ASP A 173 10.81 17.68 9.23
CA ASP A 173 10.70 18.81 10.15
C ASP A 173 9.98 20.03 9.53
N GLU A 174 9.42 19.90 8.33
CA GLU A 174 8.67 20.98 7.70
C GLU A 174 7.27 21.08 8.31
N PRO A 175 6.84 22.27 8.75
CA PRO A 175 5.55 22.44 9.45
C PRO A 175 4.35 21.89 8.66
N ALA A 176 4.35 22.07 7.34
CA ALA A 176 3.26 21.58 6.49
C ALA A 176 3.23 20.05 6.39
N PHE A 177 4.37 19.37 6.47
CA PHE A 177 4.44 17.93 6.53
C PHE A 177 3.98 17.40 7.89
N GLU A 178 4.49 18.01 8.99
CA GLU A 178 4.08 17.65 10.36
C GLU A 178 2.56 17.81 10.57
N GLU A 179 1.98 18.93 10.10
CA GLU A 179 0.53 19.14 10.15
C GLU A 179 -0.22 18.06 9.39
N LEU A 180 0.26 17.71 8.18
CA LEU A 180 -0.40 16.74 7.32
C LEU A 180 -0.39 15.34 7.93
N ILE A 181 0.74 14.87 8.48
CA ILE A 181 0.83 13.52 9.07
C ILE A 181 0.28 13.44 10.49
N GLY A 182 0.19 14.58 11.21
CA GLY A 182 -0.36 14.67 12.56
C GLY A 182 -1.86 14.82 12.62
N ALA A 183 -2.53 15.17 11.51
CA ALA A 183 -3.98 15.28 11.46
C ALA A 183 -4.61 13.89 11.65
N THR A 184 -5.52 13.80 12.62
CA THR A 184 -6.36 12.58 12.76
C THR A 184 -7.50 12.64 11.73
N ALA A 185 -7.83 11.50 11.14
CA ALA A 185 -9.01 11.39 10.28
C ALA A 185 -10.26 11.86 11.05
N PRO A 186 -11.18 12.59 10.41
CA PRO A 186 -12.39 13.09 11.03
C PRO A 186 -13.39 11.96 11.36
#